data_e605d38731bc94290256ea413301c1cd
#
_entry.id   e605d38731bc94290256ea413301c1cd
#
_cell.length_a   1.000
_cell.length_b   1.000
_cell.length_c   1.000
_cell.angle_alpha   90.00
_cell.angle_beta   90.00
_cell.angle_gamma   90.00
#
_symmetry.space_group_name_H-M   'P 1'
#
loop_
_entity.id
_entity.type
_entity.pdbx_description
1 polymer ?
#
loop_
_entity_poly.entity_id
_entity_poly.type
_entity_poly.pdbx_seq_one_letter_code
_entity_poly.pdbx_strand_id
1 'polypeptide(L)'
;HIRPDGDTVGCAAGLCAALRTMGKTAYLLPNPGLTENTAPYFTPYSAPADFVPEKVVSTDIATVGLFPDNAKPYADKVDLAIDHHPSFESFGKANIVRPEAAACGELILDIVRELTALTPEIALPLYVAISTDTGGFIYSNVTAATHRAAAELMDTGIDYRAVNKLFFQTKSRVRMQLEAAMLAEAKFYDSNRTAVLSVPRSLLEKFHATESDAEDLSALGPQIQGVDCAVTMRELGDGVWKFSLRTGERVNATEVCRLLGGGGHARAAGATLEGVTQAEAEGKMLDAIARIVPDFKK
;
A
#
# COMPACT_ATOMS: atom_id res chain seq x y z
N HIS A 1 11.98 1.56 2.16
CA HIS A 1 10.80 2.38 2.49
C HIS A 1 10.47 2.25 3.98
N ILE A 2 10.01 3.34 4.64
CA ILE A 2 9.71 3.34 6.09
C ILE A 2 8.54 2.39 6.45
N ARG A 3 7.63 2.16 5.49
CA ARG A 3 6.54 1.18 5.57
C ARG A 3 6.54 0.36 4.30
N PRO A 4 7.44 -0.65 4.20
CA PRO A 4 7.61 -1.43 2.99
C PRO A 4 6.38 -2.32 2.77
N ASP A 5 5.79 -2.19 1.61
CA ASP A 5 4.72 -3.06 1.12
C ASP A 5 5.28 -4.19 0.23
N GLY A 6 4.42 -4.88 -0.48
CA GLY A 6 4.85 -5.98 -1.33
C GLY A 6 5.61 -5.52 -2.57
N ASP A 7 5.33 -4.33 -3.13
CA ASP A 7 6.06 -3.81 -4.29
C ASP A 7 7.48 -3.40 -3.87
N THR A 8 7.61 -2.62 -2.80
CA THR A 8 8.92 -2.25 -2.24
C THR A 8 9.80 -3.47 -1.97
N VAL A 9 9.24 -4.49 -1.31
CA VAL A 9 9.97 -5.70 -0.92
C VAL A 9 10.29 -6.57 -2.13
N GLY A 10 9.32 -6.77 -3.02
CA GLY A 10 9.46 -7.62 -4.19
C GLY A 10 10.44 -7.06 -5.21
N CYS A 11 10.41 -5.75 -5.44
CA CYS A 11 11.37 -5.05 -6.31
C CYS A 11 12.80 -5.20 -5.81
N ALA A 12 13.02 -4.90 -4.54
CA ALA A 12 14.35 -4.98 -3.95
C ALA A 12 14.89 -6.43 -3.98
N ALA A 13 14.08 -7.41 -3.59
CA ALA A 13 14.47 -8.83 -3.57
C ALA A 13 14.70 -9.39 -4.98
N GLY A 14 13.80 -9.10 -5.93
CA GLY A 14 13.94 -9.55 -7.32
C GLY A 14 15.18 -9.02 -8.00
N LEU A 15 15.46 -7.71 -7.85
CA LEU A 15 16.69 -7.12 -8.38
C LEU A 15 17.94 -7.69 -7.70
N CYS A 16 17.93 -7.86 -6.38
CA CYS A 16 19.02 -8.46 -5.63
C CYS A 16 19.31 -9.90 -6.09
N ALA A 17 18.27 -10.71 -6.28
CA ALA A 17 18.39 -12.08 -6.80
C ALA A 17 19.00 -12.10 -8.22
N ALA A 18 18.53 -11.21 -9.11
CA ALA A 18 19.06 -11.10 -10.46
C ALA A 18 20.56 -10.72 -10.46
N LEU A 19 20.96 -9.76 -9.65
CA LEU A 19 22.38 -9.36 -9.51
C LEU A 19 23.23 -10.51 -8.98
N ARG A 20 22.75 -11.29 -8.01
CA ARG A 20 23.44 -12.48 -7.50
C ARG A 20 23.60 -13.57 -8.56
N THR A 21 22.57 -13.79 -9.39
CA THR A 21 22.63 -14.74 -10.53
C THR A 21 23.74 -14.35 -11.53
N MET A 22 24.00 -13.05 -11.68
CA MET A 22 25.13 -12.52 -12.48
C MET A 22 26.49 -12.59 -11.77
N GLY A 23 26.58 -13.19 -10.60
CA GLY A 23 27.81 -13.27 -9.80
C GLY A 23 28.19 -11.99 -9.07
N LYS A 24 27.26 -11.03 -8.95
CA LYS A 24 27.49 -9.79 -8.18
C LYS A 24 27.19 -10.00 -6.70
N THR A 25 27.95 -9.32 -5.83
CA THR A 25 27.66 -9.25 -4.40
C THR A 25 26.58 -8.19 -4.19
N ALA A 26 25.35 -8.63 -3.90
CA ALA A 26 24.21 -7.76 -3.70
C ALA A 26 23.45 -8.16 -2.41
N TYR A 27 23.02 -7.15 -1.68
CA TYR A 27 22.27 -7.30 -0.42
C TYR A 27 21.22 -6.21 -0.29
N LEU A 28 20.22 -6.48 0.54
CA LEU A 28 19.20 -5.52 0.96
C LEU A 28 19.57 -4.93 2.32
N LEU A 29 19.46 -3.62 2.46
CA LEU A 29 19.59 -2.97 3.76
C LEU A 29 18.46 -3.48 4.68
N PRO A 30 18.75 -4.05 5.87
CA PRO A 30 17.73 -4.54 6.78
C PRO A 30 16.67 -3.48 7.05
N ASN A 31 15.41 -3.86 7.01
CA ASN A 31 14.28 -2.94 7.18
C ASN A 31 13.47 -3.29 8.44
N PRO A 32 13.38 -2.38 9.42
CA PRO A 32 12.64 -2.63 10.67
C PRO A 32 11.11 -2.61 10.48
N GLY A 33 10.60 -2.11 9.35
CA GLY A 33 9.17 -2.01 9.05
C GLY A 33 8.57 -3.23 8.36
N LEU A 34 9.33 -4.33 8.19
CA LEU A 34 8.82 -5.55 7.57
C LEU A 34 7.69 -6.16 8.39
N THR A 35 6.64 -6.60 7.71
CA THR A 35 5.54 -7.38 8.30
C THR A 35 5.85 -8.89 8.24
N GLU A 36 5.08 -9.70 8.97
CA GLU A 36 5.19 -11.17 8.89
C GLU A 36 4.98 -11.69 7.46
N ASN A 37 4.13 -11.04 6.67
CA ASN A 37 3.85 -11.43 5.30
C ASN A 37 4.97 -11.06 4.31
N THR A 38 5.68 -9.96 4.54
CA THR A 38 6.73 -9.46 3.62
C THR A 38 8.13 -9.94 4.00
N ALA A 39 8.40 -10.18 5.27
CA ALA A 39 9.71 -10.60 5.75
C ALA A 39 10.28 -11.86 5.06
N PRO A 40 9.49 -12.91 4.74
CA PRO A 40 10.02 -14.10 4.06
C PRO A 40 10.64 -13.83 2.68
N TYR A 41 10.18 -12.80 1.98
CA TYR A 41 10.68 -12.42 0.65
C TYR A 41 11.90 -11.49 0.71
N PHE A 42 12.13 -10.83 1.83
CA PHE A 42 13.19 -9.83 2.01
C PHE A 42 14.39 -10.37 2.81
N THR A 43 14.12 -11.01 3.94
CA THR A 43 15.16 -11.40 4.92
C THR A 43 16.28 -12.27 4.34
N PRO A 44 16.04 -13.20 3.37
CA PRO A 44 17.12 -14.01 2.78
C PRO A 44 18.19 -13.18 2.05
N TYR A 45 17.87 -11.96 1.70
CA TYR A 45 18.76 -11.04 0.98
C TYR A 45 19.38 -9.98 1.88
N SER A 46 19.07 -9.94 3.17
CA SER A 46 19.55 -8.92 4.10
C SER A 46 21.08 -8.87 4.19
N ALA A 47 21.60 -7.67 4.24
CA ALA A 47 23.04 -7.43 4.38
C ALA A 47 23.56 -7.90 5.74
N PRO A 48 24.78 -8.49 5.78
CA PRO A 48 25.50 -8.64 7.06
C PRO A 48 25.87 -7.26 7.64
N ALA A 49 26.06 -7.21 8.96
CA ALA A 49 26.21 -5.95 9.68
C ALA A 49 27.46 -5.13 9.28
N ASP A 50 28.48 -5.79 8.76
CA ASP A 50 29.76 -5.20 8.35
C ASP A 50 29.83 -4.92 6.81
N PHE A 51 28.75 -5.15 6.08
CA PHE A 51 28.71 -4.93 4.65
C PHE A 51 28.75 -3.43 4.30
N VAL A 52 29.72 -3.04 3.49
CA VAL A 52 29.85 -1.67 2.97
C VAL A 52 29.58 -1.69 1.47
N PRO A 53 28.50 -1.04 1.00
CA PRO A 53 28.15 -1.05 -0.42
C PRO A 53 29.06 -0.11 -1.21
N GLU A 54 29.50 -0.56 -2.38
CA GLU A 54 30.12 0.28 -3.41
C GLU A 54 29.09 1.11 -4.19
N LYS A 55 27.91 0.51 -4.38
CA LYS A 55 26.77 1.09 -5.09
C LYS A 55 25.50 0.97 -4.27
N VAL A 56 24.68 1.99 -4.34
CA VAL A 56 23.38 2.05 -3.67
C VAL A 56 22.27 2.21 -4.69
N VAL A 57 21.31 1.30 -4.68
CA VAL A 57 20.11 1.33 -5.53
C VAL A 57 18.88 1.47 -4.65
N SER A 58 18.00 2.39 -4.99
CA SER A 58 16.68 2.54 -4.38
C SER A 58 15.61 2.03 -5.33
N THR A 59 14.65 1.26 -4.82
CA THR A 59 13.50 0.75 -5.58
C THR A 59 12.21 1.12 -4.85
N ASP A 60 11.23 1.63 -5.58
CA ASP A 60 9.88 1.88 -5.10
C ASP A 60 9.85 2.82 -3.87
N ILE A 61 10.57 3.94 -3.96
CA ILE A 61 10.59 4.98 -2.92
C ILE A 61 10.49 6.35 -3.61
N ALA A 62 9.35 7.01 -3.47
CA ALA A 62 9.07 8.26 -4.17
C ALA A 62 9.93 9.44 -3.71
N THR A 63 10.31 9.49 -2.43
CA THR A 63 11.09 10.61 -1.84
C THR A 63 12.02 10.12 -0.75
N VAL A 64 13.12 10.83 -0.50
CA VAL A 64 14.04 10.53 0.61
C VAL A 64 13.38 10.64 1.99
N GLY A 65 12.28 11.37 2.10
CA GLY A 65 11.47 11.45 3.33
C GLY A 65 10.83 10.12 3.73
N LEU A 66 10.74 9.18 2.81
CA LEU A 66 10.22 7.82 3.03
C LEU A 66 11.30 6.79 3.38
N PHE A 67 12.56 7.22 3.52
CA PHE A 67 13.64 6.33 3.96
C PHE A 67 13.48 6.00 5.44
N PRO A 68 13.64 4.73 5.86
CA PRO A 68 13.75 4.38 7.27
C PRO A 68 15.04 4.97 7.86
N ASP A 69 15.10 5.14 9.17
CA ASP A 69 16.20 5.84 9.81
C ASP A 69 17.58 5.27 9.46
N ASN A 70 17.71 3.96 9.35
CA ASN A 70 18.96 3.30 8.96
C ASN A 70 19.34 3.48 7.47
N ALA A 71 18.39 3.92 6.62
CA ALA A 71 18.65 4.24 5.22
C ALA A 71 19.00 5.71 5.00
N LYS A 72 18.67 6.62 5.92
CA LYS A 72 18.98 8.06 5.82
C LYS A 72 20.46 8.37 5.51
N PRO A 73 21.45 7.64 6.08
CA PRO A 73 22.86 7.85 5.74
C PRO A 73 23.25 7.56 4.28
N TYR A 74 22.34 6.96 3.52
CA TYR A 74 22.52 6.65 2.08
C TYR A 74 21.75 7.59 1.17
N ALA A 75 20.96 8.53 1.68
CA ALA A 75 20.06 9.38 0.89
C ALA A 75 20.79 10.19 -0.19
N ASP A 76 21.99 10.70 0.11
CA ASP A 76 22.88 11.44 -0.81
C ASP A 76 23.83 10.54 -1.63
N LYS A 77 23.75 9.21 -1.45
CA LYS A 77 24.63 8.22 -2.04
C LYS A 77 23.93 7.30 -3.03
N VAL A 78 22.63 7.49 -3.28
CA VAL A 78 21.89 6.67 -4.22
C VAL A 78 22.44 6.86 -5.63
N ASP A 79 23.04 5.79 -6.19
CA ASP A 79 23.56 5.79 -7.56
C ASP A 79 22.44 5.64 -8.59
N LEU A 80 21.41 4.82 -8.29
CA LEU A 80 20.27 4.60 -9.15
C LEU A 80 18.97 4.52 -8.31
N ALA A 81 17.97 5.29 -8.69
CA ALA A 81 16.61 5.15 -8.16
C ALA A 81 15.66 4.64 -9.26
N ILE A 82 14.85 3.64 -8.93
CA ILE A 82 13.87 3.01 -9.83
C ILE A 82 12.50 3.13 -9.16
N ASP A 83 11.54 3.76 -9.84
CA ASP A 83 10.24 4.07 -9.24
C ASP A 83 9.12 4.16 -10.28
N HIS A 84 7.88 4.07 -9.83
CA HIS A 84 6.70 4.28 -10.66
C HIS A 84 5.75 5.36 -10.10
N HIS A 85 6.06 5.97 -8.98
CA HIS A 85 5.18 6.99 -8.39
C HIS A 85 5.19 8.29 -9.21
N PRO A 86 4.02 8.87 -9.54
CA PRO A 86 3.94 10.19 -10.19
C PRO A 86 4.54 11.33 -9.36
N SER A 87 4.66 11.13 -8.05
CA SER A 87 5.22 12.09 -7.08
C SER A 87 6.72 11.90 -6.84
N PHE A 88 7.40 11.11 -7.69
CA PHE A 88 8.82 10.83 -7.52
C PHE A 88 9.68 12.10 -7.53
N GLU A 89 10.53 12.24 -6.53
CA GLU A 89 11.56 13.27 -6.45
C GLU A 89 12.91 12.70 -6.93
N SER A 90 13.55 13.37 -7.89
CA SER A 90 14.82 12.92 -8.46
C SER A 90 15.96 13.06 -7.46
N PHE A 91 16.21 12.02 -6.66
CA PHE A 91 17.27 12.00 -5.64
C PHE A 91 18.43 11.05 -5.97
N GLY A 92 18.28 10.13 -6.94
CA GLY A 92 19.36 9.29 -7.43
C GLY A 92 20.28 10.01 -8.40
N LYS A 93 21.57 9.61 -8.49
CA LYS A 93 22.47 10.09 -9.55
C LYS A 93 21.95 9.76 -10.94
N ALA A 94 21.30 8.60 -11.09
CA ALA A 94 20.47 8.22 -12.22
C ALA A 94 19.08 7.80 -11.72
N ASN A 95 18.05 8.06 -12.52
CA ASN A 95 16.67 7.74 -12.15
C ASN A 95 15.96 7.07 -13.33
N ILE A 96 15.26 5.98 -13.07
CA ILE A 96 14.38 5.28 -14.01
C ILE A 96 12.96 5.35 -13.42
N VAL A 97 12.09 6.13 -14.05
CA VAL A 97 10.75 6.37 -13.52
C VAL A 97 9.70 6.15 -14.61
N ARG A 98 8.66 5.37 -14.32
CA ARG A 98 7.57 5.08 -15.26
C ARG A 98 6.23 5.14 -14.55
N PRO A 99 5.61 6.34 -14.43
CA PRO A 99 4.38 6.55 -13.66
C PRO A 99 3.14 5.81 -14.20
N GLU A 100 3.17 5.35 -15.44
CA GLU A 100 2.11 4.55 -16.07
C GLU A 100 2.20 3.06 -15.75
N ALA A 101 3.31 2.58 -15.18
CA ALA A 101 3.45 1.18 -14.77
C ALA A 101 2.54 0.89 -13.58
N ALA A 102 1.93 -0.29 -13.58
CA ALA A 102 1.02 -0.70 -12.50
C ALA A 102 1.75 -0.96 -11.18
N ALA A 103 3.02 -1.27 -11.24
CA ALA A 103 3.91 -1.53 -10.11
C ALA A 103 5.36 -1.22 -10.51
N CYS A 104 6.21 -0.87 -9.57
CA CYS A 104 7.66 -0.78 -9.80
C CYS A 104 8.24 -2.14 -10.20
N GLY A 105 7.61 -3.24 -9.77
CA GLY A 105 7.94 -4.60 -10.18
C GLY A 105 7.96 -4.84 -11.69
N GLU A 106 7.13 -4.12 -12.47
CA GLU A 106 7.16 -4.20 -13.94
C GLU A 106 8.46 -3.61 -14.50
N LEU A 107 8.96 -2.49 -13.94
CA LEU A 107 10.23 -1.88 -14.34
C LEU A 107 11.40 -2.80 -14.01
N ILE A 108 11.38 -3.38 -12.82
CA ILE A 108 12.43 -4.32 -12.42
C ILE A 108 12.43 -5.56 -13.32
N LEU A 109 11.27 -6.09 -13.70
CA LEU A 109 11.17 -7.21 -14.63
C LEU A 109 11.77 -6.86 -15.99
N ASP A 110 11.48 -5.67 -16.54
CA ASP A 110 12.07 -5.21 -17.80
C ASP A 110 13.59 -5.12 -17.71
N ILE A 111 14.13 -4.59 -16.61
CA ILE A 111 15.57 -4.52 -16.35
C ILE A 111 16.16 -5.94 -16.26
N VAL A 112 15.52 -6.86 -15.56
CA VAL A 112 15.99 -8.24 -15.38
C VAL A 112 16.09 -8.97 -16.73
N ARG A 113 15.12 -8.79 -17.64
CA ARG A 113 15.12 -9.38 -18.99
C ARG A 113 16.39 -9.02 -19.78
N GLU A 114 16.91 -7.81 -19.57
CA GLU A 114 18.16 -7.35 -20.25
C GLU A 114 19.42 -7.86 -19.53
N LEU A 115 19.32 -8.25 -18.28
CA LEU A 115 20.47 -8.61 -17.45
C LEU A 115 20.74 -10.12 -17.39
N THR A 116 19.71 -10.95 -17.23
CA THR A 116 19.86 -12.39 -16.98
C THR A 116 18.58 -13.15 -17.32
N ALA A 117 18.68 -14.49 -17.38
CA ALA A 117 17.50 -15.34 -17.49
C ALA A 117 16.63 -15.25 -16.23
N LEU A 118 15.33 -15.24 -16.43
CA LEU A 118 14.36 -15.22 -15.34
C LEU A 118 14.31 -16.61 -14.66
N THR A 119 14.62 -16.64 -13.38
CA THR A 119 14.57 -17.85 -12.53
C THR A 119 13.44 -17.75 -11.51
N PRO A 120 12.97 -18.85 -10.90
CA PRO A 120 11.96 -18.80 -9.85
C PRO A 120 12.33 -17.89 -8.67
N GLU A 121 13.60 -17.82 -8.30
CA GLU A 121 14.12 -16.99 -7.21
C GLU A 121 13.98 -15.50 -7.52
N ILE A 122 14.06 -15.10 -8.79
CA ILE A 122 13.84 -13.73 -9.25
C ILE A 122 12.35 -13.47 -9.44
N ALA A 123 11.64 -14.43 -10.03
CA ALA A 123 10.24 -14.29 -10.42
C ALA A 123 9.29 -14.21 -9.22
N LEU A 124 9.53 -14.97 -8.16
CA LEU A 124 8.64 -15.01 -7.00
C LEU A 124 8.51 -13.64 -6.31
N PRO A 125 9.58 -12.94 -5.92
CA PRO A 125 9.45 -11.61 -5.34
C PRO A 125 8.87 -10.58 -6.33
N LEU A 126 9.18 -10.66 -7.63
CA LEU A 126 8.57 -9.76 -8.63
C LEU A 126 7.06 -10.02 -8.80
N TYR A 127 6.62 -11.27 -8.66
CA TYR A 127 5.19 -11.58 -8.63
C TYR A 127 4.51 -10.99 -7.38
N VAL A 128 5.16 -11.04 -6.22
CA VAL A 128 4.67 -10.36 -5.01
C VAL A 128 4.54 -8.87 -5.27
N ALA A 129 5.56 -8.22 -5.85
CA ALA A 129 5.54 -6.81 -6.20
C ALA A 129 4.31 -6.44 -7.05
N ILE A 130 4.20 -7.05 -8.22
CA ILE A 130 3.13 -6.72 -9.19
C ILE A 130 1.75 -7.09 -8.64
N SER A 131 1.61 -8.24 -7.99
CA SER A 131 0.30 -8.67 -7.48
C SER A 131 -0.20 -7.82 -6.32
N THR A 132 0.67 -7.37 -5.43
CA THR A 132 0.24 -6.56 -4.28
C THR A 132 -0.15 -5.14 -4.68
N ASP A 133 0.63 -4.48 -5.53
CA ASP A 133 0.34 -3.10 -5.95
C ASP A 133 -0.86 -3.00 -6.92
N THR A 134 -1.26 -4.12 -7.48
CA THR A 134 -2.47 -4.25 -8.30
C THR A 134 -3.68 -4.80 -7.54
N GLY A 135 -3.55 -5.02 -6.22
CA GLY A 135 -4.61 -5.60 -5.39
C GLY A 135 -5.06 -6.98 -5.86
N GLY A 136 -4.12 -7.83 -6.28
CA GLY A 136 -4.44 -9.13 -6.90
C GLY A 136 -5.05 -8.98 -8.30
N PHE A 137 -4.60 -7.99 -9.06
CA PHE A 137 -5.05 -7.67 -10.43
C PHE A 137 -6.49 -7.12 -10.50
N ILE A 138 -6.94 -6.42 -9.46
CA ILE A 138 -8.30 -5.86 -9.38
C ILE A 138 -8.30 -4.33 -9.58
N TYR A 139 -7.22 -3.63 -9.24
CA TYR A 139 -7.20 -2.17 -9.25
C TYR A 139 -7.17 -1.58 -10.67
N SER A 140 -7.52 -0.32 -10.77
CA SER A 140 -7.64 0.40 -12.06
C SER A 140 -6.30 0.68 -12.76
N ASN A 141 -5.16 0.49 -12.09
CA ASN A 141 -3.83 0.56 -12.68
C ASN A 141 -3.46 -0.69 -13.51
N VAL A 142 -4.22 -1.78 -13.40
CA VAL A 142 -3.96 -3.04 -14.14
C VAL A 142 -4.13 -2.85 -15.63
N THR A 143 -3.16 -3.33 -16.40
CA THR A 143 -3.14 -3.31 -17.85
C THR A 143 -2.94 -4.69 -18.45
N ALA A 144 -3.10 -4.81 -19.77
CA ALA A 144 -2.75 -6.07 -20.46
C ALA A 144 -1.24 -6.39 -20.36
N ALA A 145 -0.38 -5.38 -20.21
CA ALA A 145 1.05 -5.57 -19.96
C ALA A 145 1.29 -6.18 -18.57
N THR A 146 0.58 -5.72 -17.56
CA THR A 146 0.61 -6.27 -16.20
C THR A 146 0.28 -7.77 -16.17
N HIS A 147 -0.78 -8.17 -16.87
CA HIS A 147 -1.14 -9.59 -16.97
C HIS A 147 -0.10 -10.43 -17.73
N ARG A 148 0.52 -9.88 -18.79
CA ARG A 148 1.61 -10.58 -19.50
C ARG A 148 2.85 -10.73 -18.62
N ALA A 149 3.21 -9.70 -17.86
CA ALA A 149 4.29 -9.76 -16.88
C ALA A 149 4.01 -10.86 -15.82
N ALA A 150 2.81 -10.88 -15.25
CA ALA A 150 2.42 -11.91 -14.30
C ALA A 150 2.48 -13.33 -14.92
N ALA A 151 1.98 -13.52 -16.15
CA ALA A 151 2.02 -14.81 -16.83
C ALA A 151 3.47 -15.29 -17.03
N GLU A 152 4.36 -14.42 -17.48
CA GLU A 152 5.79 -14.78 -17.64
C GLU A 152 6.45 -15.18 -16.31
N LEU A 153 6.15 -14.45 -15.22
CA LEU A 153 6.65 -14.83 -13.90
C LEU A 153 6.11 -16.20 -13.45
N MET A 154 4.83 -16.49 -13.73
CA MET A 154 4.21 -17.78 -13.43
C MET A 154 4.80 -18.93 -14.25
N ASP A 155 5.19 -18.69 -15.49
CA ASP A 155 5.81 -19.68 -16.38
C ASP A 155 7.15 -20.21 -15.84
N THR A 156 7.81 -19.50 -14.93
CA THR A 156 9.01 -19.97 -14.22
C THR A 156 8.72 -21.09 -13.22
N GLY A 157 7.45 -21.37 -12.91
CA GLY A 157 7.03 -22.42 -11.96
C GLY A 157 6.95 -21.96 -10.51
N ILE A 158 6.89 -20.65 -10.23
CA ILE A 158 6.69 -20.13 -8.86
C ILE A 158 5.35 -20.58 -8.25
N ASP A 159 5.30 -20.70 -6.94
CA ASP A 159 4.03 -20.94 -6.24
C ASP A 159 3.25 -19.62 -6.03
N TYR A 160 2.72 -19.07 -7.11
CA TYR A 160 1.88 -17.88 -7.09
C TYR A 160 0.58 -18.10 -6.29
N ARG A 161 0.12 -19.34 -6.14
CA ARG A 161 -1.10 -19.66 -5.37
C ARG A 161 -0.88 -19.39 -3.89
N ALA A 162 0.31 -19.75 -3.35
CA ALA A 162 0.68 -19.41 -1.98
C ALA A 162 0.73 -17.89 -1.77
N VAL A 163 1.30 -17.14 -2.72
CA VAL A 163 1.32 -15.68 -2.68
C VAL A 163 -0.11 -15.12 -2.65
N ASN A 164 -0.96 -15.52 -3.59
CA ASN A 164 -2.33 -15.03 -3.66
C ASN A 164 -3.15 -15.38 -2.42
N LYS A 165 -2.96 -16.58 -1.88
CA LYS A 165 -3.61 -17.00 -0.64
C LYS A 165 -3.16 -16.13 0.53
N LEU A 166 -1.85 -15.89 0.66
CA LEU A 166 -1.28 -15.11 1.77
C LEU A 166 -1.77 -13.66 1.74
N PHE A 167 -1.63 -12.98 0.61
CA PHE A 167 -1.88 -11.53 0.54
C PHE A 167 -3.35 -11.16 0.33
N PHE A 168 -4.15 -12.02 -0.34
CA PHE A 168 -5.50 -11.62 -0.75
C PHE A 168 -6.63 -12.49 -0.19
N GLN A 169 -6.33 -13.68 0.34
CA GLN A 169 -7.37 -14.61 0.78
C GLN A 169 -7.25 -15.00 2.26
N THR A 170 -6.16 -14.62 2.92
CA THR A 170 -5.95 -14.95 4.34
C THR A 170 -6.08 -13.69 5.20
N LYS A 171 -6.90 -13.77 6.23
CA LYS A 171 -7.04 -12.73 7.25
C LYS A 171 -6.90 -13.36 8.62
N SER A 172 -6.33 -12.64 9.57
CA SER A 172 -6.32 -13.08 10.96
C SER A 172 -7.76 -13.22 11.50
N ARG A 173 -7.95 -14.08 12.50
CA ARG A 173 -9.26 -14.19 13.15
C ARG A 173 -9.69 -12.86 13.75
N VAL A 174 -8.76 -12.12 14.32
CA VAL A 174 -9.00 -10.78 14.89
C VAL A 174 -9.48 -9.82 13.82
N ARG A 175 -8.79 -9.79 12.67
CA ARG A 175 -9.20 -8.99 11.52
C ARG A 175 -10.62 -9.31 11.07
N MET A 176 -10.98 -10.59 10.93
CA MET A 176 -12.33 -11.02 10.58
C MET A 176 -13.39 -10.55 11.60
N GLN A 177 -13.06 -10.59 12.88
CA GLN A 177 -13.95 -10.11 13.94
C GLN A 177 -14.13 -8.59 13.90
N LEU A 178 -13.06 -7.82 13.62
CA LEU A 178 -13.13 -6.37 13.43
C LEU A 178 -14.02 -6.01 12.24
N GLU A 179 -13.80 -6.63 11.08
CA GLU A 179 -14.61 -6.39 9.88
C GLU A 179 -16.08 -6.71 10.11
N ALA A 180 -16.39 -7.84 10.77
CA ALA A 180 -17.76 -8.21 11.10
C ALA A 180 -18.43 -7.18 12.03
N ALA A 181 -17.71 -6.70 13.05
CA ALA A 181 -18.24 -5.70 13.98
C ALA A 181 -18.43 -4.33 13.27
N MET A 182 -17.49 -3.92 12.43
CA MET A 182 -17.61 -2.69 11.64
C MET A 182 -18.82 -2.72 10.72
N LEU A 183 -19.08 -3.86 10.06
CA LEU A 183 -20.24 -4.03 9.17
C LEU A 183 -21.55 -4.05 9.94
N ALA A 184 -21.57 -4.68 11.11
CA ALA A 184 -22.77 -4.73 11.97
C ALA A 184 -23.20 -3.33 12.47
N GLU A 185 -22.23 -2.43 12.69
CA GLU A 185 -22.44 -1.07 13.17
C GLU A 185 -22.40 -0.02 12.04
N ALA A 186 -22.30 -0.47 10.77
CA ALA A 186 -22.24 0.43 9.62
C ALA A 186 -23.48 1.28 9.50
N LYS A 187 -23.29 2.58 9.29
CA LYS A 187 -24.38 3.54 9.07
C LYS A 187 -24.43 3.93 7.60
N PHE A 188 -25.64 4.07 7.08
CA PHE A 188 -25.87 4.39 5.68
C PHE A 188 -26.64 5.69 5.53
N TYR A 189 -26.20 6.52 4.57
CA TYR A 189 -26.74 7.83 4.26
C TYR A 189 -26.94 7.97 2.76
N ASP A 190 -27.65 9.02 2.35
CA ASP A 190 -27.81 9.37 0.94
C ASP A 190 -28.41 8.21 0.12
N SER A 191 -29.53 7.67 0.59
CA SER A 191 -30.17 6.49 -0.03
C SER A 191 -29.23 5.28 -0.15
N ASN A 192 -28.43 5.03 0.89
CA ASN A 192 -27.44 3.96 1.00
C ASN A 192 -26.21 4.11 0.07
N ARG A 193 -26.01 5.26 -0.57
CA ARG A 193 -24.84 5.52 -1.41
C ARG A 193 -23.60 5.94 -0.62
N THR A 194 -23.78 6.35 0.63
CA THR A 194 -22.68 6.68 1.55
C THR A 194 -22.70 5.74 2.73
N ALA A 195 -21.61 5.04 3.00
CA ALA A 195 -21.41 4.20 4.17
C ALA A 195 -20.39 4.82 5.12
N VAL A 196 -20.68 4.81 6.42
CA VAL A 196 -19.76 5.19 7.49
C VAL A 196 -19.49 3.96 8.36
N LEU A 197 -18.22 3.56 8.39
CA LEU A 197 -17.71 2.44 9.18
C LEU A 197 -16.78 2.98 10.26
N SER A 198 -17.08 2.67 11.52
CA SER A 198 -16.34 3.21 12.67
C SER A 198 -15.49 2.15 13.35
N VAL A 199 -14.28 2.53 13.72
CA VAL A 199 -13.33 1.72 14.49
C VAL A 199 -12.93 2.50 15.73
N PRO A 200 -13.78 2.54 16.76
CA PRO A 200 -13.42 3.13 18.03
C PRO A 200 -12.32 2.30 18.71
N ARG A 201 -11.53 2.92 19.54
CA ARG A 201 -10.44 2.25 20.28
C ARG A 201 -10.94 1.09 21.13
N SER A 202 -12.13 1.24 21.73
CA SER A 202 -12.79 0.18 22.47
C SER A 202 -13.05 -1.11 21.67
N LEU A 203 -13.22 -0.97 20.35
CA LEU A 203 -13.38 -2.13 19.46
C LEU A 203 -12.04 -2.87 19.27
N LEU A 204 -10.93 -2.14 19.12
CA LEU A 204 -9.59 -2.72 19.06
C LEU A 204 -9.24 -3.43 20.37
N GLU A 205 -9.51 -2.79 21.50
CA GLU A 205 -9.29 -3.36 22.83
C GLU A 205 -10.13 -4.62 23.07
N LYS A 206 -11.40 -4.61 22.67
CA LYS A 206 -12.32 -5.76 22.78
C LYS A 206 -11.80 -7.02 22.09
N PHE A 207 -11.18 -6.87 20.94
CA PHE A 207 -10.65 -8.00 20.17
C PHE A 207 -9.15 -8.21 20.35
N HIS A 208 -8.49 -7.45 21.23
CA HIS A 208 -7.02 -7.45 21.40
C HIS A 208 -6.28 -7.24 20.07
N ALA A 209 -6.85 -6.37 19.22
CA ALA A 209 -6.36 -6.11 17.88
C ALA A 209 -5.07 -5.26 17.92
N THR A 210 -4.14 -5.62 17.06
CA THR A 210 -2.91 -4.86 16.82
C THR A 210 -3.13 -3.77 15.75
N GLU A 211 -2.16 -2.89 15.60
CA GLU A 211 -2.14 -1.92 14.49
C GLU A 211 -2.22 -2.61 13.13
N SER A 212 -1.53 -3.74 12.96
CA SER A 212 -1.55 -4.55 11.73
C SER A 212 -2.93 -5.11 11.43
N ASP A 213 -3.71 -5.53 12.45
CA ASP A 213 -5.09 -6.00 12.25
C ASP A 213 -6.03 -4.85 11.79
N ALA A 214 -5.67 -3.61 12.07
CA ALA A 214 -6.45 -2.43 11.72
C ALA A 214 -5.99 -1.72 10.43
N GLU A 215 -4.95 -2.22 9.76
CA GLU A 215 -4.51 -1.71 8.47
C GLU A 215 -5.56 -2.00 7.39
N ASP A 216 -5.65 -1.13 6.39
CA ASP A 216 -6.51 -1.28 5.19
C ASP A 216 -8.00 -1.58 5.44
N LEU A 217 -8.53 -1.32 6.66
CA LEU A 217 -9.96 -1.42 6.93
C LEU A 217 -10.81 -0.54 5.99
N SER A 218 -10.21 0.50 5.42
CA SER A 218 -10.88 1.39 4.46
C SER A 218 -11.24 0.70 3.13
N ALA A 219 -10.65 -0.44 2.83
CA ALA A 219 -10.99 -1.23 1.65
C ALA A 219 -12.32 -1.98 1.78
N LEU A 220 -12.89 -2.07 2.98
CA LEU A 220 -14.14 -2.80 3.22
C LEU A 220 -15.37 -2.06 2.67
N GLY A 221 -15.44 -0.74 2.89
CA GLY A 221 -16.60 0.06 2.50
C GLY A 221 -16.94 0.03 1.01
N PRO A 222 -15.96 0.15 0.09
CA PRO A 222 -16.20 0.07 -1.36
C PRO A 222 -16.73 -1.29 -1.84
N GLN A 223 -16.63 -2.34 -1.03
CA GLN A 223 -17.15 -3.68 -1.36
C GLN A 223 -18.64 -3.80 -1.12
N ILE A 224 -19.26 -2.81 -0.47
CA ILE A 224 -20.71 -2.81 -0.18
C ILE A 224 -21.46 -2.38 -1.44
N GLN A 225 -22.34 -3.22 -1.93
CA GLN A 225 -23.12 -2.94 -3.13
C GLN A 225 -23.91 -1.62 -3.00
N GLY A 226 -23.78 -0.76 -4.00
CA GLY A 226 -24.48 0.53 -4.08
C GLY A 226 -23.79 1.68 -3.34
N VAL A 227 -22.72 1.41 -2.60
CA VAL A 227 -21.94 2.44 -1.92
C VAL A 227 -20.97 3.10 -2.93
N ASP A 228 -21.09 4.41 -3.06
CA ASP A 228 -20.27 5.27 -3.91
C ASP A 228 -19.30 6.15 -3.10
N CYS A 229 -19.58 6.35 -1.82
CA CYS A 229 -18.74 7.04 -0.87
C CYS A 229 -18.61 6.22 0.42
N ALA A 230 -17.44 5.66 0.68
CA ALA A 230 -17.15 4.93 1.89
C ALA A 230 -16.23 5.75 2.81
N VAL A 231 -16.71 5.98 4.03
CA VAL A 231 -15.96 6.66 5.10
C VAL A 231 -15.57 5.62 6.13
N THR A 232 -14.29 5.39 6.33
CA THR A 232 -13.78 4.66 7.48
C THR A 232 -13.23 5.66 8.48
N MET A 233 -13.76 5.67 9.70
CA MET A 233 -13.30 6.53 10.76
C MET A 233 -12.70 5.70 11.89
N ARG A 234 -11.44 5.98 12.22
CA ARG A 234 -10.66 5.26 13.23
C ARG A 234 -10.20 6.20 14.35
N GLU A 235 -10.42 5.80 15.57
CA GLU A 235 -9.91 6.50 16.74
C GLU A 235 -8.44 6.14 16.97
N LEU A 236 -7.55 7.15 16.88
CA LEU A 236 -6.09 6.99 17.10
C LEU A 236 -5.70 7.28 18.55
N GLY A 237 -6.49 8.07 19.25
CA GLY A 237 -6.29 8.48 20.62
C GLY A 237 -7.54 9.15 21.14
N ASP A 238 -7.57 9.55 22.39
CA ASP A 238 -8.73 10.16 23.02
C ASP A 238 -9.19 11.41 22.28
N GLY A 239 -10.36 11.35 21.66
CA GLY A 239 -10.91 12.42 20.83
C GLY A 239 -10.17 12.70 19.51
N VAL A 240 -9.27 11.79 19.05
CA VAL A 240 -8.55 11.92 17.77
C VAL A 240 -9.08 10.91 16.76
N TRP A 241 -9.74 11.41 15.71
CA TRP A 241 -10.37 10.58 14.69
C TRP A 241 -9.71 10.78 13.33
N LYS A 242 -9.15 9.70 12.79
CA LYS A 242 -8.62 9.62 11.43
C LYS A 242 -9.71 9.11 10.50
N PHE A 243 -9.88 9.82 9.38
CA PHE A 243 -10.77 9.44 8.30
C PHE A 243 -10.00 8.90 7.12
N SER A 244 -10.53 7.87 6.51
CA SER A 244 -10.11 7.38 5.20
C SER A 244 -11.35 7.33 4.31
N LEU A 245 -11.34 8.12 3.23
CA LEU A 245 -12.41 8.13 2.23
C LEU A 245 -11.98 7.31 1.03
N ARG A 246 -12.92 6.51 0.52
CA ARG A 246 -12.83 5.82 -0.76
C ARG A 246 -14.10 6.12 -1.53
N THR A 247 -13.97 6.64 -2.75
CA THR A 247 -15.11 7.17 -3.49
C THR A 247 -15.13 6.69 -4.94
N GLY A 248 -16.33 6.57 -5.48
CA GLY A 248 -16.60 6.47 -6.91
C GLY A 248 -16.54 7.82 -7.62
N GLU A 249 -17.17 7.93 -8.80
CA GLU A 249 -17.04 9.12 -9.64
C GLU A 249 -17.79 10.35 -9.12
N ARG A 250 -18.84 10.14 -8.36
CA ARG A 250 -19.74 11.21 -7.89
C ARG A 250 -19.11 12.10 -6.82
N VAL A 251 -18.19 11.57 -6.03
CA VAL A 251 -17.60 12.28 -4.87
C VAL A 251 -16.10 12.41 -5.05
N ASN A 252 -15.59 13.63 -5.02
CA ASN A 252 -14.15 13.88 -4.97
C ASN A 252 -13.63 13.83 -3.53
N ALA A 253 -12.99 12.73 -3.16
CA ALA A 253 -12.50 12.52 -1.80
C ALA A 253 -11.52 13.61 -1.33
N THR A 254 -10.67 14.13 -2.24
CA THR A 254 -9.72 15.21 -1.90
C THR A 254 -10.43 16.51 -1.53
N GLU A 255 -11.48 16.88 -2.28
CA GLU A 255 -12.25 18.09 -1.99
C GLU A 255 -12.95 18.00 -0.64
N VAL A 256 -13.56 16.86 -0.33
CA VAL A 256 -14.17 16.60 0.98
C VAL A 256 -13.13 16.70 2.10
N CYS A 257 -12.01 15.99 1.98
CA CYS A 257 -10.99 15.98 3.03
C CYS A 257 -10.32 17.35 3.23
N ARG A 258 -10.15 18.15 2.18
CA ARG A 258 -9.62 19.54 2.30
C ARG A 258 -10.48 20.44 3.20
N LEU A 259 -11.80 20.26 3.20
CA LEU A 259 -12.68 21.00 4.11
C LEU A 259 -12.43 20.69 5.59
N LEU A 260 -11.76 19.56 5.87
CA LEU A 260 -11.40 19.09 7.20
C LEU A 260 -9.88 19.18 7.48
N GLY A 261 -9.13 19.92 6.65
CA GLY A 261 -7.68 20.08 6.80
C GLY A 261 -6.86 18.89 6.32
N GLY A 262 -7.47 17.96 5.59
CA GLY A 262 -6.82 16.78 5.03
C GLY A 262 -6.49 16.91 3.54
N GLY A 263 -6.23 15.76 2.89
CA GLY A 263 -5.89 15.70 1.47
C GLY A 263 -5.78 14.27 0.95
N GLY A 264 -5.29 14.13 -0.28
CA GLY A 264 -5.11 12.85 -0.96
C GLY A 264 -5.43 12.93 -2.44
N HIS A 265 -5.92 11.84 -3.00
CA HIS A 265 -6.32 11.71 -4.39
C HIS A 265 -7.84 11.77 -4.55
N ALA A 266 -8.30 12.03 -5.77
CA ALA A 266 -9.74 12.19 -6.07
C ALA A 266 -10.61 10.99 -5.61
N ARG A 267 -10.07 9.77 -5.57
CA ARG A 267 -10.77 8.54 -5.17
C ARG A 267 -10.37 8.01 -3.79
N ALA A 268 -9.27 8.51 -3.22
CA ALA A 268 -8.73 8.06 -1.93
C ALA A 268 -8.07 9.22 -1.19
N ALA A 269 -8.69 9.69 -0.13
CA ALA A 269 -8.19 10.80 0.67
C ALA A 269 -8.40 10.55 2.15
N GLY A 270 -7.75 11.34 3.00
CA GLY A 270 -7.87 11.25 4.44
C GLY A 270 -7.81 12.60 5.13
N ALA A 271 -8.35 12.64 6.33
CA ALA A 271 -8.30 13.79 7.23
C ALA A 271 -8.20 13.30 8.69
N THR A 272 -7.77 14.18 9.59
CA THR A 272 -7.76 13.89 11.02
C THR A 272 -8.43 15.04 11.76
N LEU A 273 -9.32 14.71 12.68
CA LEU A 273 -9.96 15.67 13.59
C LEU A 273 -9.53 15.38 15.01
N GLU A 274 -9.26 16.42 15.78
CA GLU A 274 -8.83 16.34 17.16
C GLU A 274 -9.82 17.06 18.09
N GLY A 275 -9.92 16.61 19.34
CA GLY A 275 -10.77 17.20 20.35
C GLY A 275 -12.27 17.05 20.07
N VAL A 276 -12.67 15.97 19.40
CA VAL A 276 -14.06 15.69 19.03
C VAL A 276 -14.52 14.30 19.47
N THR A 277 -15.79 14.18 19.81
CA THR A 277 -16.43 12.89 20.02
C THR A 277 -16.66 12.16 18.70
N GLN A 278 -16.93 10.84 18.75
CA GLN A 278 -17.27 10.07 17.56
C GLN A 278 -18.44 10.67 16.77
N ALA A 279 -19.49 11.09 17.46
CA ALA A 279 -20.68 11.66 16.83
C ALA A 279 -20.39 13.03 16.16
N GLU A 280 -19.60 13.89 16.80
CA GLU A 280 -19.18 15.16 16.23
C GLU A 280 -18.27 14.97 15.02
N ALA A 281 -17.33 13.99 15.11
CA ALA A 281 -16.43 13.65 14.02
C ALA A 281 -17.22 13.16 12.79
N GLU A 282 -18.16 12.23 12.99
CA GLU A 282 -19.06 11.73 11.95
C GLU A 282 -19.90 12.86 11.35
N GLY A 283 -20.51 13.72 12.19
CA GLY A 283 -21.31 14.85 11.75
C GLY A 283 -20.52 15.82 10.87
N LYS A 284 -19.29 16.19 11.26
CA LYS A 284 -18.42 17.07 10.49
C LYS A 284 -18.04 16.46 9.13
N MET A 285 -17.81 15.15 9.08
CA MET A 285 -17.51 14.45 7.83
C MET A 285 -18.72 14.45 6.89
N LEU A 286 -19.93 14.15 7.42
CA LEU A 286 -21.15 14.18 6.63
C LEU A 286 -21.49 15.60 6.14
N ASP A 287 -21.22 16.64 6.94
CA ASP A 287 -21.36 18.04 6.53
C ASP A 287 -20.39 18.40 5.40
N ALA A 288 -19.16 17.92 5.46
CA ALA A 288 -18.17 18.12 4.40
C ALA A 288 -18.60 17.45 3.09
N ILE A 289 -19.11 16.20 3.16
CA ILE A 289 -19.65 15.51 1.98
C ILE A 289 -20.85 16.26 1.40
N ALA A 290 -21.78 16.71 2.22
CA ALA A 290 -22.97 17.44 1.79
C ALA A 290 -22.65 18.77 1.09
N ARG A 291 -21.51 19.40 1.38
CA ARG A 291 -21.05 20.61 0.67
C ARG A 291 -20.52 20.32 -0.73
N ILE A 292 -20.01 19.13 -0.96
CA ILE A 292 -19.46 18.72 -2.27
C ILE A 292 -20.52 18.03 -3.12
N VAL A 293 -21.49 17.37 -2.49
CA VAL A 293 -22.57 16.62 -3.14
C VAL A 293 -23.90 17.35 -2.90
N PRO A 294 -24.41 18.14 -3.88
CA PRO A 294 -25.59 19.00 -3.67
C PRO A 294 -26.88 18.25 -3.24
N ASP A 295 -27.02 17.01 -3.69
CA ASP A 295 -28.23 16.19 -3.41
C ASP A 295 -28.05 15.23 -2.22
N PHE A 296 -27.02 15.45 -1.41
CA PHE A 296 -26.69 14.58 -0.28
C PHE A 296 -27.80 14.62 0.78
N LYS A 297 -28.26 13.42 1.18
CA LYS A 297 -29.27 13.26 2.24
C LYS A 297 -28.64 12.56 3.45
N LYS A 298 -28.68 13.23 4.59
CA LYS A 298 -28.25 12.67 5.89
C LYS A 298 -29.23 11.66 6.42
#